data_73cfaeaea7e3a3db61626db3057551bf
#
_entry.id   73cfaeaea7e3a3db61626db3057551bf
#
_cell.length_a   1.000
_cell.length_b   1.000
_cell.length_c   1.000
_cell.angle_alpha   90.00
_cell.angle_beta   90.00
_cell.angle_gamma   90.00
#
_symmetry.space_group_name_H-M   'P 1'
#
loop_
_entity.id
_entity.type
_entity.pdbx_description
1 polymer ?
#
loop_
_entity_poly.entity_id
_entity_poly.type
_entity_poly.pdbx_seq_one_letter_code
_entity_poly.pdbx_strand_id
1 'polypeptide(L)'
;MKRFLLSALVALGVVSASAQSYLVDNPANRAYFGIRVGGEVTCPGKITGGPVGIKFFNNGGGVEFGGIYNIPVVANFYVEPGLKLYYNTYSVKKDWVDLFQDDIVLDGVSVRKFGMRVPVMAGYHFDFTRDVRLHLFTGPELEVGFSGKEHISGKNIDMSSSIYGDDGNMNRVDVLWGAGVGLAYDHFYFGVSGSFGLCNMYNDSSVKFHENRVTFSLGYNF
;
A
#
# COMPACT_ATOMS: atom_id res chain seq x y z
N MET A 1 -6.17 18.63 12.72
CA MET A 1 -6.28 17.54 11.74
C MET A 1 -7.33 17.77 10.64
N LYS A 2 -8.60 18.13 10.94
CA LYS A 2 -9.65 18.38 9.91
C LYS A 2 -9.28 19.45 8.87
N ARG A 3 -8.52 20.49 9.25
CA ARG A 3 -8.12 21.60 8.34
C ARG A 3 -7.02 21.17 7.35
N PHE A 4 -6.17 20.23 7.69
CA PHE A 4 -5.14 19.69 6.79
C PHE A 4 -5.71 18.78 5.70
N LEU A 5 -6.71 17.97 6.04
CA LEU A 5 -7.42 17.13 5.05
C LEU A 5 -8.16 17.97 4.02
N LEU A 6 -8.79 19.07 4.46
CA LEU A 6 -9.49 19.98 3.55
C LEU A 6 -8.52 20.70 2.59
N SER A 7 -7.36 21.12 3.10
CA SER A 7 -6.32 21.77 2.29
C SER A 7 -5.72 20.81 1.25
N ALA A 8 -5.52 19.52 1.59
CA ALA A 8 -5.04 18.52 0.66
C ALA A 8 -6.08 18.22 -0.44
N LEU A 9 -7.38 18.17 -0.09
CA LEU A 9 -8.45 17.98 -1.08
C LEU A 9 -8.59 19.19 -2.03
N VAL A 10 -8.45 20.42 -1.50
CA VAL A 10 -8.48 21.65 -2.31
C VAL A 10 -7.25 21.73 -3.21
N ALA A 11 -6.06 21.34 -2.73
CA ALA A 11 -4.85 21.30 -3.54
C ALA A 11 -4.97 20.31 -4.71
N LEU A 12 -5.57 19.14 -4.49
CA LEU A 12 -5.86 18.16 -5.55
C LEU A 12 -6.87 18.71 -6.58
N GLY A 13 -7.87 19.45 -6.13
CA GLY A 13 -8.85 20.08 -7.01
C GLY A 13 -8.27 21.22 -7.88
N VAL A 14 -7.33 21.99 -7.35
CA VAL A 14 -6.67 23.10 -8.08
C VAL A 14 -5.71 22.55 -9.14
N VAL A 15 -5.01 21.45 -8.85
CA VAL A 15 -4.12 20.79 -9.82
C VAL A 15 -4.92 20.26 -11.02
N SER A 16 -6.11 19.70 -10.80
CA SER A 16 -6.98 19.23 -11.88
C SER A 16 -7.45 20.35 -12.80
N ALA A 17 -7.75 21.53 -12.25
CA ALA A 17 -8.21 22.67 -13.05
C ALA A 17 -7.09 23.31 -13.89
N SER A 18 -5.83 23.26 -13.40
CA SER A 18 -4.68 23.81 -14.12
C SER A 18 -4.17 22.87 -15.22
N ALA A 19 -4.26 21.56 -15.02
CA ALA A 19 -3.81 20.54 -15.98
C ALA A 19 -4.64 20.56 -17.28
N GLN A 20 -5.91 20.95 -17.22
CA GLN A 20 -6.78 21.02 -18.41
C GLN A 20 -6.33 22.08 -19.44
N SER A 21 -5.58 23.11 -19.05
CA SER A 21 -5.13 24.18 -19.96
C SER A 21 -3.85 23.87 -20.73
N TYR A 22 -3.12 22.79 -20.37
CA TYR A 22 -1.88 22.35 -21.00
C TYR A 22 -2.01 21.06 -21.79
N LEU A 23 -3.22 20.54 -21.99
CA LEU A 23 -3.46 19.35 -22.78
C LEU A 23 -3.18 19.65 -24.25
N VAL A 24 -2.04 19.20 -24.72
CA VAL A 24 -1.71 19.13 -26.15
C VAL A 24 -2.76 18.24 -26.82
N ASP A 25 -3.19 18.61 -28.03
CA ASP A 25 -4.24 17.93 -28.84
C ASP A 25 -3.93 16.48 -29.26
N ASN A 26 -3.20 15.73 -28.43
CA ASN A 26 -2.97 14.33 -28.66
C ASN A 26 -4.01 13.50 -27.90
N PRO A 27 -4.92 12.78 -28.58
CA PRO A 27 -5.93 11.93 -27.91
C PRO A 27 -5.35 10.91 -26.94
N ALA A 28 -4.08 10.53 -27.10
CA ALA A 28 -3.35 9.62 -26.22
C ALA A 28 -3.00 10.23 -24.86
N ASN A 29 -3.06 11.56 -24.72
CA ASN A 29 -2.69 12.29 -23.49
C ASN A 29 -3.90 12.94 -22.80
N ARG A 30 -5.04 12.26 -22.79
CA ARG A 30 -6.20 12.70 -22.01
C ARG A 30 -6.13 12.15 -20.60
N ALA A 31 -6.60 12.98 -19.64
CA ALA A 31 -6.82 12.50 -18.29
C ALA A 31 -7.92 11.42 -18.29
N TYR A 32 -7.72 10.39 -17.51
CA TYR A 32 -8.69 9.30 -17.38
C TYR A 32 -8.81 8.82 -15.94
N PHE A 33 -9.97 8.27 -15.62
CA PHE A 33 -10.21 7.55 -14.39
C PHE A 33 -9.98 6.05 -14.62
N GLY A 34 -9.45 5.37 -13.62
CA GLY A 34 -9.28 3.91 -13.68
C GLY A 34 -9.66 3.25 -12.36
N ILE A 35 -10.19 2.04 -12.48
CA ILE A 35 -10.43 1.16 -11.34
C ILE A 35 -9.32 0.12 -11.29
N ARG A 36 -8.84 -0.19 -10.10
CA ARG A 36 -7.77 -1.18 -9.85
C ARG A 36 -8.21 -2.17 -8.80
N VAL A 37 -7.93 -3.44 -9.04
CA VAL A 37 -7.99 -4.53 -8.05
C VAL A 37 -6.62 -5.20 -8.03
N GLY A 38 -6.10 -5.49 -6.84
CA GLY A 38 -4.77 -6.07 -6.70
C GLY A 38 -4.75 -7.20 -5.68
N GLY A 39 -3.87 -8.16 -5.95
CA GLY A 39 -3.38 -9.12 -4.97
C GLY A 39 -2.00 -8.68 -4.50
N GLU A 40 -1.74 -8.75 -3.20
CA GLU A 40 -0.46 -8.33 -2.65
C GLU A 40 0.21 -9.42 -1.82
N VAL A 41 1.55 -9.39 -1.84
CA VAL A 41 2.40 -10.11 -0.91
C VAL A 41 3.00 -9.09 0.04
N THR A 42 2.61 -9.16 1.31
CA THR A 42 3.18 -8.33 2.39
C THR A 42 4.45 -8.99 2.90
N CYS A 43 5.53 -8.24 2.95
CA CYS A 43 6.84 -8.67 3.40
C CYS A 43 7.25 -7.89 4.64
N PRO A 44 6.82 -8.33 5.85
CA PRO A 44 7.22 -7.69 7.09
C PRO A 44 8.75 -7.73 7.25
N GLY A 45 9.33 -6.59 7.58
CA GLY A 45 10.76 -6.45 7.80
C GLY A 45 11.24 -7.16 9.06
N LYS A 46 12.51 -6.93 9.41
CA LYS A 46 13.06 -7.36 10.69
C LYS A 46 12.62 -6.39 11.78
N ILE A 47 12.28 -6.92 12.94
CA ILE A 47 12.16 -6.14 14.17
C ILE A 47 13.58 -5.91 14.68
N THR A 48 13.99 -4.65 14.78
CA THR A 48 15.35 -4.28 15.20
C THR A 48 15.28 -3.48 16.49
N GLY A 49 15.86 -4.04 17.55
CA GLY A 49 16.08 -3.36 18.83
C GLY A 49 17.58 -3.41 19.16
N GLY A 50 18.31 -2.31 18.96
CA GLY A 50 19.78 -2.29 19.06
C GLY A 50 20.48 -2.88 17.83
N PRO A 51 21.66 -3.56 17.99
CA PRO A 51 22.48 -4.03 16.86
C PRO A 51 21.95 -5.29 16.15
N VAL A 52 20.92 -5.94 16.69
CA VAL A 52 20.41 -7.22 16.19
C VAL A 52 19.02 -7.03 15.60
N GLY A 53 18.82 -7.52 14.38
CA GLY A 53 17.50 -7.53 13.71
C GLY A 53 16.97 -8.95 13.57
N ILE A 54 15.77 -9.20 14.10
CA ILE A 54 15.13 -10.52 14.12
C ILE A 54 13.95 -10.53 13.15
N LYS A 55 13.90 -11.54 12.26
CA LYS A 55 12.76 -11.75 11.38
C LYS A 55 11.70 -12.58 12.10
N PHE A 56 10.74 -11.89 12.71
CA PHE A 56 9.70 -12.45 13.56
C PHE A 56 8.51 -12.97 12.78
N PHE A 57 8.16 -12.29 11.68
CA PHE A 57 6.99 -12.59 10.86
C PHE A 57 7.33 -13.36 9.58
N ASN A 58 6.37 -14.18 9.13
CA ASN A 58 6.32 -14.72 7.78
C ASN A 58 5.79 -13.66 6.81
N ASN A 59 6.07 -13.85 5.52
CA ASN A 59 5.39 -13.09 4.49
C ASN A 59 3.90 -13.41 4.53
N GLY A 60 3.09 -12.40 4.24
CA GLY A 60 1.63 -12.52 4.22
C GLY A 60 1.06 -12.25 2.84
N GLY A 61 -0.24 -12.23 2.78
CA GLY A 61 -0.98 -11.90 1.57
C GLY A 61 -2.12 -10.94 1.84
N GLY A 62 -2.60 -10.31 0.79
CA GLY A 62 -3.70 -9.37 0.89
C GLY A 62 -4.33 -9.05 -0.45
N VAL A 63 -5.32 -8.20 -0.39
CA VAL A 63 -6.02 -7.67 -1.56
C VAL A 63 -6.19 -6.17 -1.42
N GLU A 64 -6.21 -5.47 -2.54
CA GLU A 64 -6.55 -4.06 -2.60
C GLU A 64 -7.56 -3.79 -3.72
N PHE A 65 -8.39 -2.77 -3.51
CA PHE A 65 -9.35 -2.29 -4.49
C PHE A 65 -9.48 -0.77 -4.39
N GLY A 66 -9.52 -0.09 -5.53
CA GLY A 66 -9.71 1.36 -5.53
C GLY A 66 -9.72 2.01 -6.89
N GLY A 67 -9.67 3.33 -6.88
CA GLY A 67 -9.64 4.17 -8.07
C GLY A 67 -8.34 4.95 -8.19
N ILE A 68 -7.98 5.27 -9.41
CA ILE A 68 -6.88 6.17 -9.76
C ILE A 68 -7.40 7.24 -10.73
N TYR A 69 -6.72 8.35 -10.75
CA TYR A 69 -6.96 9.39 -11.75
C TYR A 69 -5.64 9.77 -12.41
N ASN A 70 -5.49 9.42 -13.68
CA ASN A 70 -4.29 9.72 -14.44
C ASN A 70 -4.37 11.12 -15.02
N ILE A 71 -3.40 11.97 -14.72
CA ILE A 71 -3.32 13.37 -15.13
C ILE A 71 -2.05 13.53 -15.98
N PRO A 72 -2.15 13.64 -17.29
CA PRO A 72 -0.99 13.97 -18.13
C PRO A 72 -0.50 15.39 -17.80
N VAL A 73 0.82 15.55 -17.71
CA VAL A 73 1.47 16.81 -17.35
C VAL A 73 2.17 17.42 -18.56
N VAL A 74 3.14 16.72 -19.11
CA VAL A 74 3.90 17.16 -20.29
C VAL A 74 4.40 15.96 -21.06
N ALA A 75 4.25 15.97 -22.37
CA ALA A 75 4.58 14.82 -23.24
C ALA A 75 3.97 13.53 -22.68
N ASN A 76 4.78 12.54 -22.38
CA ASN A 76 4.36 11.25 -21.85
C ASN A 76 4.47 11.16 -20.31
N PHE A 77 4.81 12.27 -19.61
CA PHE A 77 4.82 12.32 -18.16
C PHE A 77 3.42 12.53 -17.61
N TYR A 78 3.11 11.84 -16.54
CA TYR A 78 1.83 11.94 -15.84
C TYR A 78 2.00 11.91 -14.33
N VAL A 79 0.96 12.38 -13.62
CA VAL A 79 0.78 12.18 -12.19
C VAL A 79 -0.51 11.40 -11.98
N GLU A 80 -0.47 10.40 -11.11
CA GLU A 80 -1.58 9.48 -10.86
C GLU A 80 -1.88 9.42 -9.35
N PRO A 81 -2.70 10.34 -8.81
CA PRO A 81 -3.28 10.18 -7.50
C PRO A 81 -4.30 9.03 -7.49
N GLY A 82 -4.39 8.35 -6.37
CA GLY A 82 -5.33 7.25 -6.18
C GLY A 82 -5.89 7.17 -4.78
N LEU A 83 -6.93 6.38 -4.63
CA LEU A 83 -7.54 6.00 -3.36
C LEU A 83 -7.88 4.52 -3.41
N LYS A 84 -7.31 3.73 -2.49
CA LYS A 84 -7.49 2.28 -2.45
C LYS A 84 -7.85 1.84 -1.03
N LEU A 85 -8.71 0.87 -0.91
CA LEU A 85 -8.94 0.10 0.32
C LEU A 85 -8.09 -1.16 0.24
N TYR A 86 -7.56 -1.60 1.37
CA TYR A 86 -6.76 -2.82 1.45
C TYR A 86 -7.17 -3.69 2.64
N TYR A 87 -6.96 -4.98 2.47
CA TYR A 87 -6.98 -5.96 3.53
C TYR A 87 -5.77 -6.88 3.37
N ASN A 88 -4.97 -7.01 4.42
CA ASN A 88 -3.83 -7.92 4.42
C ASN A 88 -3.71 -8.70 5.73
N THR A 89 -2.99 -9.81 5.65
CA THR A 89 -2.72 -10.67 6.79
C THR A 89 -1.33 -11.28 6.68
N TYR A 90 -0.66 -11.43 7.82
CA TYR A 90 0.59 -12.17 7.95
C TYR A 90 0.66 -12.87 9.32
N SER A 91 1.54 -13.84 9.48
CA SER A 91 1.65 -14.64 10.70
C SER A 91 3.03 -14.51 11.34
N VAL A 92 3.08 -14.76 12.65
CA VAL A 92 4.34 -14.99 13.36
C VAL A 92 4.94 -16.32 12.92
N LYS A 93 6.27 -16.40 12.84
CA LYS A 93 6.95 -17.63 12.52
C LYS A 93 6.75 -18.67 13.62
N LYS A 94 6.56 -19.91 13.21
CA LYS A 94 6.30 -21.02 14.13
C LYS A 94 7.43 -21.22 15.15
N ASP A 95 8.68 -21.04 14.73
CA ASP A 95 9.85 -21.16 15.60
C ASP A 95 9.77 -20.24 16.85
N TRP A 96 9.15 -19.05 16.70
CA TRP A 96 8.94 -18.12 17.81
C TRP A 96 7.71 -18.48 18.64
N VAL A 97 6.65 -18.99 18.00
CA VAL A 97 5.47 -19.48 18.71
C VAL A 97 5.85 -20.65 19.62
N ASP A 98 6.67 -21.57 19.12
CA ASP A 98 7.11 -22.77 19.84
C ASP A 98 8.01 -22.44 21.06
N LEU A 99 8.74 -21.30 21.03
CA LEU A 99 9.55 -20.83 22.17
C LEU A 99 8.73 -20.40 23.40
N PHE A 100 7.47 -20.03 23.19
CA PHE A 100 6.57 -19.61 24.25
C PHE A 100 5.61 -20.71 24.74
N GLN A 101 5.90 -21.98 24.38
CA GLN A 101 5.00 -23.13 24.59
C GLN A 101 5.24 -23.90 25.91
N ASP A 102 5.90 -23.32 26.93
CA ASP A 102 6.21 -24.08 28.16
C ASP A 102 4.98 -24.60 28.93
N ASP A 103 3.80 -23.91 28.83
CA ASP A 103 2.54 -24.33 29.49
C ASP A 103 1.29 -24.19 28.61
N ILE A 104 1.39 -23.60 27.42
CA ILE A 104 0.23 -23.27 26.57
C ILE A 104 0.53 -23.69 25.13
N VAL A 105 -0.26 -24.64 24.61
CA VAL A 105 -0.15 -25.06 23.21
C VAL A 105 -0.80 -24.01 22.31
N LEU A 106 0.04 -23.18 21.64
CA LEU A 106 -0.39 -22.19 20.66
C LEU A 106 -0.33 -22.80 19.25
N ASP A 107 -1.41 -22.66 18.50
CA ASP A 107 -1.47 -23.09 17.10
C ASP A 107 -0.87 -22.04 16.16
N GLY A 108 -0.98 -20.75 16.52
CA GLY A 108 -0.39 -19.67 15.75
C GLY A 108 -0.84 -18.27 16.19
N VAL A 109 -0.07 -17.29 15.71
CA VAL A 109 -0.38 -15.87 15.88
C VAL A 109 -0.43 -15.22 14.50
N SER A 110 -1.54 -14.56 14.19
CA SER A 110 -1.73 -13.84 12.92
C SER A 110 -2.11 -12.39 13.15
N VAL A 111 -1.64 -11.53 12.27
CA VAL A 111 -1.99 -10.11 12.22
C VAL A 111 -2.85 -9.87 10.98
N ARG A 112 -3.96 -9.17 11.16
CA ARG A 112 -4.90 -8.80 10.10
C ARG A 112 -5.09 -7.30 10.12
N LYS A 113 -4.93 -6.65 8.97
CA LYS A 113 -5.06 -5.20 8.84
C LYS A 113 -6.05 -4.85 7.73
N PHE A 114 -6.86 -3.84 7.98
CA PHE A 114 -7.76 -3.21 7.03
C PHE A 114 -7.58 -1.71 7.09
N GLY A 115 -7.52 -1.06 5.94
CA GLY A 115 -7.29 0.38 5.89
C GLY A 115 -7.43 0.96 4.48
N MET A 116 -6.86 2.15 4.33
CA MET A 116 -6.89 2.94 3.12
C MET A 116 -5.47 3.33 2.73
N ARG A 117 -5.23 3.41 1.43
CA ARG A 117 -3.99 3.91 0.82
C ARG A 117 -4.29 5.04 -0.14
N VAL A 118 -3.45 6.05 -0.07
CA VAL A 118 -3.50 7.21 -0.97
C VAL A 118 -2.15 7.29 -1.71
N PRO A 119 -1.98 6.58 -2.83
CA PRO A 119 -0.80 6.73 -3.68
C PRO A 119 -0.86 8.07 -4.43
N VAL A 120 0.30 8.68 -4.65
CA VAL A 120 0.51 9.78 -5.59
C VAL A 120 1.72 9.43 -6.43
N MET A 121 1.48 8.82 -7.58
CA MET A 121 2.54 8.33 -8.44
C MET A 121 2.85 9.34 -9.54
N ALA A 122 4.14 9.56 -9.79
CA ALA A 122 4.62 10.20 -10.99
C ALA A 122 5.12 9.12 -11.96
N GLY A 123 4.79 9.25 -13.22
CA GLY A 123 5.15 8.22 -14.18
C GLY A 123 5.44 8.75 -15.57
N TYR A 124 5.96 7.86 -16.37
CA TYR A 124 6.19 8.03 -17.79
C TYR A 124 5.60 6.84 -18.54
N HIS A 125 4.89 7.10 -19.64
CA HIS A 125 4.39 6.03 -20.48
C HIS A 125 5.08 6.00 -21.85
N PHE A 126 5.28 4.77 -22.33
CA PHE A 126 5.79 4.49 -23.67
C PHE A 126 4.64 3.93 -24.50
N ASP A 127 4.27 4.64 -25.56
CA ASP A 127 3.22 4.19 -26.50
C ASP A 127 3.87 3.34 -27.59
N PHE A 128 3.67 2.02 -27.56
CA PHE A 128 4.18 1.11 -28.60
C PHE A 128 3.25 1.08 -29.81
N THR A 129 1.96 1.09 -29.56
CA THR A 129 0.89 1.18 -30.55
C THR A 129 -0.22 2.08 -30.03
N ARG A 130 -1.27 2.29 -30.81
CA ARG A 130 -2.45 3.05 -30.35
C ARG A 130 -3.10 2.43 -29.13
N ASP A 131 -3.01 1.10 -29.00
CA ASP A 131 -3.74 0.33 -28.00
C ASP A 131 -2.83 -0.24 -26.90
N VAL A 132 -1.48 -0.21 -27.10
CA VAL A 132 -0.50 -0.78 -26.17
C VAL A 132 0.38 0.30 -25.57
N ARG A 133 0.32 0.44 -24.25
CA ARG A 133 1.06 1.43 -23.50
C ARG A 133 1.76 0.79 -22.30
N LEU A 134 3.05 1.04 -22.16
CA LEU A 134 3.83 0.68 -20.98
C LEU A 134 3.93 1.89 -20.05
N HIS A 135 3.63 1.68 -18.78
CA HIS A 135 3.77 2.66 -17.71
C HIS A 135 4.95 2.33 -16.83
N LEU A 136 5.81 3.30 -16.56
CA LEU A 136 6.78 3.26 -15.48
C LEU A 136 6.40 4.33 -14.48
N PHE A 137 6.32 3.99 -13.21
CA PHE A 137 5.88 4.93 -12.19
C PHE A 137 6.60 4.75 -10.87
N THR A 138 6.69 5.85 -10.11
CA THR A 138 7.22 5.86 -8.75
C THR A 138 6.60 7.02 -7.97
N GLY A 139 6.54 6.92 -6.65
CA GLY A 139 6.02 7.99 -5.83
C GLY A 139 5.69 7.59 -4.41
N PRO A 140 5.32 8.57 -3.58
CA PRO A 140 4.90 8.34 -2.21
C PRO A 140 3.50 7.72 -2.15
N GLU A 141 3.28 6.97 -1.09
CA GLU A 141 2.01 6.35 -0.76
C GLU A 141 1.75 6.50 0.74
N LEU A 142 0.64 7.11 1.10
CA LEU A 142 0.17 7.22 2.48
C LEU A 142 -0.74 6.04 2.79
N GLU A 143 -0.41 5.26 3.81
CA GLU A 143 -1.25 4.19 4.34
C GLU A 143 -1.86 4.60 5.68
N VAL A 144 -3.16 4.37 5.84
CA VAL A 144 -3.90 4.62 7.08
C VAL A 144 -4.68 3.38 7.49
N GLY A 145 -4.28 2.75 8.60
CA GLY A 145 -4.96 1.59 9.16
C GLY A 145 -6.23 1.96 9.92
N PHE A 146 -7.38 1.44 9.50
CA PHE A 146 -8.65 1.62 10.19
C PHE A 146 -8.81 0.58 11.30
N SER A 147 -8.48 -0.66 11.01
CA SER A 147 -8.53 -1.79 11.93
C SER A 147 -7.28 -2.65 11.77
N GLY A 148 -6.69 -3.01 12.88
CA GLY A 148 -5.61 -3.97 12.94
C GLY A 148 -5.82 -4.85 14.16
N LYS A 149 -5.81 -6.16 13.93
CA LYS A 149 -6.04 -7.16 14.99
C LYS A 149 -4.95 -8.20 14.96
N GLU A 150 -4.43 -8.48 16.13
CA GLU A 150 -3.65 -9.68 16.38
C GLU A 150 -4.60 -10.76 16.87
N HIS A 151 -4.48 -11.94 16.30
CA HIS A 151 -5.29 -13.11 16.64
C HIS A 151 -4.36 -14.24 17.07
N ILE A 152 -4.52 -14.66 18.32
CA ILE A 152 -3.76 -15.75 18.96
C ILE A 152 -4.69 -16.94 19.04
N SER A 153 -4.36 -18.03 18.38
CA SER A 153 -5.08 -19.29 18.41
C SER A 153 -4.29 -20.40 19.09
N GLY A 154 -4.97 -21.21 19.90
CA GLY A 154 -4.39 -22.36 20.60
C GLY A 154 -5.49 -23.32 21.07
N LYS A 155 -5.09 -24.47 21.60
CA LYS A 155 -6.00 -25.59 21.93
C LYS A 155 -7.19 -25.22 22.81
N ASN A 156 -7.04 -24.20 23.70
CA ASN A 156 -8.08 -23.69 24.59
C ASN A 156 -8.07 -22.15 24.67
N ILE A 157 -7.41 -21.48 23.70
CA ILE A 157 -7.22 -20.04 23.69
C ILE A 157 -7.59 -19.55 22.29
N ASP A 158 -8.52 -18.61 22.26
CA ASP A 158 -8.87 -17.83 21.08
C ASP A 158 -9.00 -16.37 21.54
N MET A 159 -7.94 -15.59 21.34
CA MET A 159 -7.88 -14.20 21.77
C MET A 159 -7.61 -13.30 20.59
N SER A 160 -8.26 -12.16 20.57
CA SER A 160 -8.03 -11.12 19.57
C SER A 160 -7.87 -9.78 20.26
N SER A 161 -6.74 -9.12 20.01
CA SER A 161 -6.47 -7.78 20.51
C SER A 161 -6.23 -6.79 19.38
N SER A 162 -6.46 -5.49 19.66
CA SER A 162 -6.13 -4.42 18.71
C SER A 162 -4.63 -4.18 18.69
N ILE A 163 -4.05 -4.04 17.50
CA ILE A 163 -2.65 -3.61 17.36
C ILE A 163 -2.52 -2.09 17.33
N TYR A 164 -3.63 -1.37 17.24
CA TYR A 164 -3.71 0.09 17.15
C TYR A 164 -4.39 0.70 18.38
N GLY A 165 -4.02 1.93 18.75
CA GLY A 165 -4.62 2.68 19.84
C GLY A 165 -3.81 2.57 21.14
N ASP A 166 -4.46 2.86 22.26
CA ASP A 166 -3.79 2.96 23.58
C ASP A 166 -3.30 1.59 24.07
N ASP A 167 -3.98 0.52 23.70
CA ASP A 167 -3.60 -0.86 24.03
C ASP A 167 -2.70 -1.50 22.97
N GLY A 168 -2.46 -0.81 21.84
CA GLY A 168 -1.72 -1.35 20.71
C GLY A 168 -0.32 -0.75 20.60
N ASN A 169 0.61 -1.55 20.10
CA ASN A 169 2.02 -1.15 19.96
C ASN A 169 2.36 -0.62 18.55
N MET A 170 1.38 -0.52 17.64
CA MET A 170 1.61 -0.15 16.24
C MET A 170 0.96 1.17 15.86
N ASN A 171 1.65 1.93 15.04
CA ASN A 171 1.15 3.15 14.42
C ASN A 171 0.10 2.83 13.33
N ARG A 172 -0.94 3.68 13.25
CA ARG A 172 -1.98 3.57 12.22
C ARG A 172 -1.56 4.12 10.86
N VAL A 173 -0.54 4.96 10.84
CA VAL A 173 -0.11 5.71 9.66
C VAL A 173 1.28 5.28 9.27
N ASP A 174 1.45 4.93 8.00
CA ASP A 174 2.73 4.69 7.36
C ASP A 174 2.84 5.52 6.09
N VAL A 175 4.06 5.90 5.75
CA VAL A 175 4.41 6.46 4.45
C VAL A 175 5.33 5.47 3.76
N LEU A 176 4.96 5.09 2.56
CA LEU A 176 5.74 4.17 1.75
C LEU A 176 6.23 4.89 0.49
N TRP A 177 7.27 4.37 -0.11
CA TRP A 177 7.71 4.76 -1.44
C TRP A 177 7.48 3.59 -2.39
N GLY A 178 6.65 3.83 -3.40
CA GLY A 178 6.29 2.84 -4.40
C GLY A 178 7.03 3.04 -5.72
N ALA A 179 7.31 1.95 -6.42
CA ALA A 179 7.75 1.95 -7.80
C ALA A 179 7.18 0.74 -8.54
N GLY A 180 6.89 0.87 -9.82
CA GLY A 180 6.30 -0.23 -10.58
C GLY A 180 6.28 -0.03 -12.07
N VAL A 181 5.80 -1.08 -12.72
CA VAL A 181 5.55 -1.12 -14.15
C VAL A 181 4.11 -1.56 -14.41
N GLY A 182 3.52 -1.02 -15.46
CA GLY A 182 2.18 -1.40 -15.90
C GLY A 182 2.10 -1.50 -17.41
N LEU A 183 1.29 -2.40 -17.89
CA LEU A 183 0.95 -2.54 -19.28
C LEU A 183 -0.54 -2.25 -19.45
N ALA A 184 -0.87 -1.29 -20.28
CA ALA A 184 -2.24 -1.05 -20.70
C ALA A 184 -2.44 -1.57 -22.12
N TYR A 185 -3.55 -2.28 -22.34
CA TYR A 185 -4.03 -2.70 -23.64
C TYR A 185 -5.46 -2.20 -23.78
N ASP A 186 -5.66 -1.21 -24.66
CA ASP A 186 -6.92 -0.49 -24.78
C ASP A 186 -7.35 0.06 -23.40
N HIS A 187 -8.46 -0.41 -22.86
CA HIS A 187 -8.97 -0.05 -21.53
C HIS A 187 -8.41 -0.93 -20.38
N PHE A 188 -7.84 -2.09 -20.69
CA PHE A 188 -7.36 -3.02 -19.69
C PHE A 188 -5.97 -2.66 -19.20
N TYR A 189 -5.75 -2.78 -17.90
CA TYR A 189 -4.47 -2.51 -17.26
C TYR A 189 -4.00 -3.72 -16.47
N PHE A 190 -2.72 -4.05 -16.58
CA PHE A 190 -2.00 -5.00 -15.74
C PHE A 190 -0.75 -4.31 -15.18
N GLY A 191 -0.51 -4.43 -13.87
CA GLY A 191 0.64 -3.80 -13.23
C GLY A 191 1.28 -4.65 -12.16
N VAL A 192 2.58 -4.41 -11.95
CA VAL A 192 3.35 -4.95 -10.84
C VAL A 192 4.09 -3.81 -10.18
N SER A 193 3.97 -3.69 -8.85
CA SER A 193 4.63 -2.66 -8.07
C SER A 193 5.22 -3.20 -6.78
N GLY A 194 6.30 -2.58 -6.32
CA GLY A 194 6.87 -2.77 -5.00
C GLY A 194 6.75 -1.49 -4.19
N SER A 195 6.42 -1.58 -2.90
CA SER A 195 6.39 -0.44 -1.97
C SER A 195 7.22 -0.74 -0.73
N PHE A 196 7.99 0.25 -0.29
CA PHE A 196 8.90 0.17 0.85
C PHE A 196 8.43 1.11 1.95
N GLY A 197 8.17 0.58 3.16
CA GLY A 197 7.78 1.36 4.33
C GLY A 197 8.93 2.25 4.80
N LEU A 198 8.65 3.53 4.94
CA LEU A 198 9.61 4.55 5.38
C LEU A 198 9.48 4.89 6.86
N CYS A 199 8.27 4.78 7.41
CA CYS A 199 8.02 5.08 8.82
C CYS A 199 8.23 3.86 9.71
N ASN A 200 8.57 4.11 10.97
CA ASN A 200 8.57 3.07 11.98
C ASN A 200 7.13 2.72 12.35
N MET A 201 6.74 1.47 12.16
CA MET A 201 5.40 0.99 12.49
C MET A 201 5.19 0.77 14.00
N TYR A 202 6.27 0.68 14.81
CA TYR A 202 6.15 0.58 16.26
C TYR A 202 6.04 1.96 16.91
N ASN A 203 5.22 2.07 17.96
CA ASN A 203 5.09 3.27 18.78
C ASN A 203 6.35 3.56 19.60
N ASP A 204 7.11 2.52 19.94
CA ASP A 204 8.37 2.65 20.67
C ASP A 204 9.51 2.95 19.68
N SER A 205 10.20 4.07 19.89
CA SER A 205 11.32 4.50 19.05
C SER A 205 12.58 3.63 19.19
N SER A 206 12.69 2.84 20.27
CA SER A 206 13.79 1.90 20.51
C SER A 206 13.69 0.66 19.63
N VAL A 207 12.49 0.36 19.10
CA VAL A 207 12.19 -0.76 18.23
C VAL A 207 11.85 -0.22 16.83
N LYS A 208 12.51 -0.74 15.81
CA LYS A 208 12.23 -0.38 14.40
C LYS A 208 11.59 -1.54 13.66
N PHE A 209 10.51 -1.24 12.98
CA PHE A 209 9.80 -2.19 12.15
C PHE A 209 9.20 -1.48 10.94
N HIS A 210 9.45 -2.01 9.75
CA HIS A 210 8.94 -1.51 8.48
C HIS A 210 8.25 -2.64 7.72
N GLU A 211 7.22 -2.31 6.97
CA GLU A 211 6.56 -3.27 6.10
C GLU A 211 6.79 -2.91 4.64
N ASN A 212 7.16 -3.92 3.86
CA ASN A 212 7.28 -3.82 2.41
C ASN A 212 6.20 -4.68 1.76
N ARG A 213 5.89 -4.41 0.50
CA ARG A 213 4.95 -5.25 -0.25
C ARG A 213 5.26 -5.28 -1.73
N VAL A 214 4.78 -6.32 -2.37
CA VAL A 214 4.70 -6.45 -3.83
C VAL A 214 3.24 -6.64 -4.20
N THR A 215 2.75 -5.84 -5.15
CA THR A 215 1.34 -5.85 -5.58
C THR A 215 1.25 -6.18 -7.06
N PHE A 216 0.35 -7.08 -7.40
CA PHE A 216 -0.06 -7.39 -8.76
C PHE A 216 -1.45 -6.81 -8.97
N SER A 217 -1.60 -5.93 -9.94
CA SER A 217 -2.84 -5.18 -10.15
C SER A 217 -3.43 -5.46 -11.52
N LEU A 218 -4.75 -5.60 -11.55
CA LEU A 218 -5.57 -5.58 -12.75
C LEU A 218 -6.45 -4.33 -12.72
N GLY A 219 -6.80 -3.78 -13.86
CA GLY A 219 -7.63 -2.60 -13.90
C GLY A 219 -8.32 -2.34 -15.22
N TYR A 220 -9.19 -1.35 -15.16
CA TYR A 220 -9.91 -0.82 -16.31
C TYR A 220 -9.81 0.71 -16.31
N ASN A 221 -9.50 1.29 -17.45
CA ASN A 221 -9.39 2.73 -17.69
C ASN A 221 -10.61 3.19 -18.49
N PHE A 222 -11.26 4.29 -18.05
CA PHE A 222 -12.47 4.84 -18.66
C PHE A 222 -12.15 6.01 -19.59
#